data_c9e8387c27b8c75bd7207e4d32a047fb
#
_entry.id   c9e8387c27b8c75bd7207e4d32a047fb
#
_cell.length_a   1.000
_cell.length_b   1.000
_cell.length_c   1.000
_cell.angle_alpha   90.00
_cell.angle_beta   90.00
_cell.angle_gamma   90.00
#
_symmetry.space_group_name_H-M   'P 1'
#
loop_
_entity.id
_entity.type
_entity.pdbx_description
1 polymer ?
#
loop_
_entity_poly.entity_id
_entity_poly.type
_entity_poly.pdbx_seq_one_letter_code
_entity_poly.pdbx_strand_id
1 'polypeptide(L)'
;HYDRLDLRLADMEARRRLETLLASATPQEVAGAAVIEVISTDGIKLRMGASHWLMLRFSGTEPLLRLYCEAPDADRVAEVLAWAKAFAEAA
;
A
#
# COMPACT_ATOMS: atom_id res chain seq x y z
N HIS A 1 -9.00 13.33 4.54
CA HIS A 1 -7.99 12.98 5.55
C HIS A 1 -6.82 12.25 4.93
N TYR A 2 -5.66 12.42 5.51
CA TYR A 2 -4.41 11.84 5.03
C TYR A 2 -3.61 11.33 6.23
N ASP A 3 -2.98 10.16 6.08
CA ASP A 3 -2.04 9.66 7.07
C ASP A 3 -1.03 8.75 6.38
N ARG A 4 0.01 8.38 7.12
CA ARG A 4 1.05 7.49 6.65
C ARG A 4 1.46 6.52 7.75
N LEU A 5 2.02 5.40 7.34
CA LEU A 5 2.53 4.37 8.25
C LEU A 5 3.82 3.80 7.67
N ASP A 6 4.88 3.80 8.46
CA ASP A 6 6.12 3.12 8.08
C ASP A 6 6.08 1.73 8.66
N LEU A 7 6.25 0.71 7.81
CA LEU A 7 6.19 -0.68 8.19
C LEU A 7 7.54 -1.35 7.94
N ARG A 8 8.17 -1.85 8.99
CA ARG A 8 9.41 -2.62 8.85
C ARG A 8 9.07 -4.07 8.52
N LEU A 9 9.58 -4.53 7.39
CA LEU A 9 9.45 -5.91 6.97
C LEU A 9 10.48 -6.78 7.68
N ALA A 10 10.27 -8.10 7.69
CA ALA A 10 11.14 -9.03 8.41
C ALA A 10 12.60 -8.96 7.93
N ASP A 11 12.80 -8.93 6.62
CA ASP A 11 14.12 -8.89 5.98
C ASP A 11 14.01 -8.49 4.51
N MET A 12 15.13 -8.44 3.82
CA MET A 12 15.15 -8.07 2.39
C MET A 12 14.48 -9.13 1.51
N GLU A 13 14.44 -10.37 1.94
CA GLU A 13 13.74 -11.42 1.20
C GLU A 13 12.24 -11.22 1.26
N ALA A 14 11.70 -10.85 2.43
CA ALA A 14 10.29 -10.48 2.55
C ALA A 14 9.95 -9.30 1.66
N ARG A 15 10.83 -8.30 1.58
CA ARG A 15 10.68 -7.17 0.68
C ARG A 15 10.61 -7.63 -0.78
N ARG A 16 11.51 -8.51 -1.22
CA ARG A 16 11.52 -9.00 -2.60
C ARG A 16 10.25 -9.76 -2.94
N ARG A 17 9.75 -10.58 -2.00
CA ARG A 17 8.48 -11.29 -2.20
C ARG A 17 7.32 -10.32 -2.41
N LEU A 18 7.26 -9.27 -1.61
CA LEU A 18 6.20 -8.26 -1.72
C LEU A 18 6.33 -7.47 -3.02
N GLU A 19 7.54 -7.08 -3.41
CA GLU A 19 7.77 -6.39 -4.68
C GLU A 19 7.30 -7.25 -5.86
N THR A 20 7.64 -8.53 -5.85
CA THR A 20 7.23 -9.48 -6.89
C THR A 20 5.71 -9.63 -6.94
N LEU A 21 5.09 -9.77 -5.77
CA LEU A 21 3.64 -9.89 -5.67
C LEU A 21 2.94 -8.66 -6.24
N LEU A 22 3.39 -7.47 -5.87
CA LEU A 22 2.80 -6.22 -6.36
C LEU A 22 2.96 -6.06 -7.87
N ALA A 23 4.08 -6.53 -8.43
CA ALA A 23 4.31 -6.45 -9.87
C ALA A 23 3.49 -7.46 -10.66
N SER A 24 3.33 -8.69 -10.14
CA SER A 24 2.69 -9.78 -10.88
C SER A 24 1.21 -9.96 -10.53
N ALA A 25 0.78 -9.53 -9.34
CA ALA A 25 -0.59 -9.69 -8.86
C ALA A 25 -1.01 -8.45 -8.07
N THR A 26 -0.98 -7.30 -8.74
CA THR A 26 -1.39 -6.02 -8.15
C THR A 26 -2.83 -6.13 -7.62
N PRO A 27 -3.09 -5.72 -6.37
CA PRO A 27 -4.44 -5.80 -5.81
C PRO A 27 -5.47 -5.05 -6.66
N GLN A 28 -6.60 -5.67 -6.89
CA GLN A 28 -7.72 -5.06 -7.61
C GLN A 28 -8.76 -4.49 -6.65
N GLU A 29 -8.57 -4.70 -5.37
CA GLU A 29 -9.46 -4.23 -4.32
C GLU A 29 -8.63 -3.91 -3.08
N VAL A 30 -8.96 -2.81 -2.42
CA VAL A 30 -8.31 -2.37 -1.18
C VAL A 30 -9.37 -2.11 -0.14
N ALA A 31 -9.35 -2.89 0.95
CA ALA A 31 -10.28 -2.73 2.07
C ALA A 31 -11.74 -2.63 1.59
N GLY A 32 -12.12 -3.50 0.66
CA GLY A 32 -13.48 -3.58 0.11
C GLY A 32 -13.79 -2.62 -1.03
N ALA A 33 -12.88 -1.73 -1.40
CA ALA A 33 -13.09 -0.77 -2.48
C ALA A 33 -12.33 -1.19 -3.74
N ALA A 34 -12.99 -1.14 -4.89
CA ALA A 34 -12.37 -1.49 -6.16
C ALA A 34 -11.28 -0.49 -6.54
N VAL A 35 -10.14 -1.00 -7.00
CA VAL A 35 -9.07 -0.18 -7.54
C VAL A 35 -9.44 0.20 -8.98
N ILE A 36 -9.51 1.49 -9.24
CA ILE A 36 -9.91 2.00 -10.57
C ILE A 36 -8.71 2.46 -11.40
N GLU A 37 -7.55 2.64 -10.78
CA GLU A 37 -6.35 3.06 -11.48
C GLU A 37 -5.12 2.67 -10.68
N VAL A 38 -4.06 2.23 -11.38
CA VAL A 38 -2.76 1.92 -10.77
C VAL A 38 -1.72 2.83 -11.39
N ILE A 39 -0.99 3.56 -10.55
CA ILE A 39 0.09 4.44 -10.99
C ILE A 39 1.38 3.93 -10.36
N SER A 40 2.36 3.55 -11.18
CA SER A 40 3.61 2.94 -10.73
C SER A 40 4.85 3.77 -11.08
N THR A 41 4.73 5.08 -10.99
CA THR A 41 5.83 6.00 -11.32
C THR A 41 6.86 6.09 -10.19
N ASP A 42 6.41 6.21 -8.95
CA ASP A 42 7.28 6.36 -7.78
C ASP A 42 6.69 5.54 -6.64
N GLY A 43 6.87 4.24 -6.71
CA GLY A 43 6.14 3.29 -5.88
C GLY A 43 4.87 2.85 -6.59
N ILE A 44 3.93 2.31 -5.86
CA ILE A 44 2.66 1.84 -6.42
C ILE A 44 1.52 2.57 -5.74
N LYS A 45 0.77 3.35 -6.52
CA LYS A 45 -0.41 4.05 -6.03
C LYS A 45 -1.66 3.35 -6.56
N LEU A 46 -2.48 2.88 -5.64
CA LEU A 46 -3.75 2.22 -5.93
C LEU A 46 -4.85 3.24 -5.66
N ARG A 47 -5.51 3.70 -6.72
CA ARG A 47 -6.55 4.72 -6.61
C ARG A 47 -7.92 4.07 -6.61
N MET A 48 -8.73 4.36 -5.60
CA MET A 48 -10.10 3.86 -5.45
C MET A 48 -11.15 4.95 -5.73
N GLY A 49 -10.73 6.19 -5.83
CA GLY A 49 -11.60 7.34 -6.08
C GLY A 49 -10.81 8.62 -6.20
N ALA A 50 -11.49 9.76 -6.32
CA ALA A 50 -10.84 11.05 -6.53
C ALA A 50 -9.90 11.44 -5.38
N SER A 51 -10.35 11.26 -4.14
CA SER A 51 -9.53 11.52 -2.93
C SER A 51 -9.47 10.27 -2.07
N HIS A 52 -9.31 9.12 -2.70
CA HIS A 52 -9.32 7.82 -2.04
C HIS A 52 -8.28 6.93 -2.72
N TRP A 53 -7.10 6.85 -2.09
CA TRP A 53 -5.98 6.10 -2.66
C TRP A 53 -5.03 5.59 -1.56
N LEU A 54 -4.30 4.55 -1.92
CA LEU A 54 -3.22 3.98 -1.11
C LEU A 54 -1.95 3.95 -1.95
N MET A 55 -0.85 4.43 -1.38
CA MET A 55 0.46 4.33 -2.03
C MET A 55 1.41 3.49 -1.19
N LEU A 56 2.09 2.55 -1.86
CA LEU A 56 3.12 1.71 -1.27
C LEU A 56 4.46 2.09 -1.89
N ARG A 57 5.41 2.48 -1.05
CA ARG A 57 6.73 2.90 -1.50
C ARG A 57 7.81 2.25 -0.64
N PHE A 58 8.72 1.54 -1.28
CA PHE A 58 9.83 0.91 -0.57
C PHE A 58 10.94 1.91 -0.30
N SER A 59 11.62 1.75 0.85
CA SER A 59 12.87 2.45 1.11
C SER A 59 13.91 2.07 0.06
N GLY A 60 14.88 2.94 -0.18
CA GLY A 60 15.94 2.67 -1.16
C GLY A 60 16.84 1.49 -0.78
N THR A 61 17.09 1.27 0.51
CA THR A 61 18.12 0.33 0.97
C THR A 61 17.67 -0.63 2.06
N GLU A 62 16.54 -0.40 2.72
CA GLU A 62 16.11 -1.15 3.89
C GLU A 62 14.84 -1.96 3.61
N PRO A 63 14.58 -3.03 4.39
CA PRO A 63 13.30 -3.74 4.31
C PRO A 63 12.21 -2.93 5.00
N LEU A 64 11.97 -1.74 4.49
CA LEU A 64 11.02 -0.77 5.03
C LEU A 64 10.04 -0.37 3.94
N LEU A 65 8.76 -0.50 4.24
CA LEU A 65 7.66 -0.11 3.36
C LEU A 65 6.99 1.12 3.95
N ARG A 66 6.86 2.17 3.13
CA ARG A 66 6.14 3.37 3.51
C ARG A 66 4.77 3.34 2.86
N LEU A 67 3.75 3.47 3.70
CA LEU A 67 2.36 3.47 3.28
C LEU A 67 1.78 4.86 3.44
N TYR A 68 1.12 5.34 2.39
CA TYR A 68 0.47 6.65 2.39
C TYR A 68 -0.97 6.46 1.96
N CYS A 69 -1.89 7.13 2.64
CA CYS A 69 -3.31 7.01 2.33
C CYS A 69 -4.04 8.33 2.45
N GLU A 70 -4.90 8.61 1.49
CA GLU A 70 -5.90 9.67 1.58
C GLU A 70 -7.28 9.02 1.42
N ALA A 71 -8.23 9.43 2.23
CA ALA A 71 -9.60 8.93 2.18
C ALA A 71 -10.57 9.99 2.69
N PRO A 72 -11.90 9.81 2.47
CA PRO A 72 -12.89 10.81 2.86
C PRO A 72 -12.90 11.16 4.36
N ASP A 73 -12.55 10.20 5.22
CA ASP A 73 -12.54 10.44 6.67
C ASP A 73 -11.42 9.66 7.36
N ALA A 74 -11.19 9.97 8.62
CA ALA A 74 -10.10 9.37 9.40
C ALA A 74 -10.29 7.87 9.62
N ASP A 75 -11.52 7.42 9.82
CA ASP A 75 -11.80 6.00 10.02
C ASP A 75 -11.45 5.19 8.78
N ARG A 76 -11.79 5.73 7.60
CA ARG A 76 -11.46 5.06 6.34
C ARG A 76 -9.95 5.01 6.09
N VAL A 77 -9.22 6.08 6.42
CA VAL A 77 -7.75 6.08 6.35
C VAL A 77 -7.18 4.96 7.22
N ALA A 78 -7.68 4.83 8.46
CA ALA A 78 -7.23 3.78 9.37
C ALA A 78 -7.52 2.38 8.82
N GLU A 79 -8.70 2.16 8.24
CA GLU A 79 -9.07 0.89 7.62
C GLU A 79 -8.13 0.53 6.46
N VAL A 80 -7.85 1.49 5.59
CA VAL A 80 -6.99 1.27 4.43
C VAL A 80 -5.56 0.96 4.85
N LEU A 81 -5.01 1.70 5.81
CA LEU A 81 -3.67 1.45 6.31
C LEU A 81 -3.57 0.12 7.03
N ALA A 82 -4.58 -0.27 7.80
CA ALA A 82 -4.62 -1.59 8.45
C ALA A 82 -4.67 -2.71 7.41
N TRP A 83 -5.47 -2.54 6.38
CA TRP A 83 -5.53 -3.50 5.27
C TRP A 83 -4.17 -3.64 4.59
N ALA A 84 -3.51 -2.51 4.32
CA ALA A 84 -2.20 -2.51 3.66
C ALA A 84 -1.13 -3.20 4.51
N LYS A 85 -1.13 -2.96 5.81
CA LYS A 85 -0.21 -3.63 6.74
C LYS A 85 -0.43 -5.13 6.72
N ALA A 86 -1.67 -5.59 6.82
CA ALA A 86 -2.00 -7.02 6.78
C ALA A 86 -1.60 -7.65 5.45
N PHE A 87 -1.86 -6.97 4.34
CA PHE A 87 -1.48 -7.42 3.01
C PHE A 87 0.03 -7.60 2.90
N ALA A 88 0.80 -6.62 3.35
CA ALA A 88 2.25 -6.64 3.28
C ALA A 88 2.83 -7.76 4.17
N GLU A 89 2.27 -7.95 5.35
CA GLU A 89 2.74 -8.98 6.28
C GLU A 89 2.39 -10.40 5.86
N ALA A 90 1.35 -10.56 5.06
CA ALA A 90 0.93 -11.87 4.54
C ALA A 90 1.69 -12.30 3.29
N ALA A 91 2.43 -11.40 2.69
CA ALA A 91 3.16 -11.65 1.44
C ALA A 91 4.37 -12.58 1.63
#